data_6563de35628e9f238c1263fb8d9a7021
#
_entry.id   6563de35628e9f238c1263fb8d9a7021
#
_cell.length_a   1.000
_cell.length_b   1.000
_cell.length_c   1.000
_cell.angle_alpha   90.00
_cell.angle_beta   90.00
_cell.angle_gamma   90.00
#
_symmetry.space_group_name_H-M   'P 1'
#
loop_
_entity.id
_entity.type
_entity.pdbx_description
1 polymer ?
#
loop_
_entity_poly.entity_id
_entity_poly.type
_entity_poly.pdbx_seq_one_letter_code
_entity_poly.pdbx_strand_id
1 'polypeptide(L)'
;MVANPIYISKKNDLEYEVMAIKREKNKKIKVAFPHMGTISIAWAAGLRKIGVEPYVPPYTSKKTLSYGTKNSPEAICLPYKLILGNFIEAIEGGADYVAMITSPGICRLGEYGNNI
;
A
#
# COMPACT_ATOMS: atom_id res chain seq x y z
N MET A 1 0.78 10.96 3.37
CA MET A 1 1.98 10.85 2.54
C MET A 1 1.71 9.79 1.50
N VAL A 2 1.68 10.16 0.24
CA VAL A 2 1.41 9.23 -0.86
C VAL A 2 2.73 8.54 -1.18
N ALA A 3 2.82 7.23 -0.99
CA ALA A 3 3.99 6.47 -1.43
C ALA A 3 4.01 6.46 -2.96
N ASN A 4 5.15 6.78 -3.55
CA ASN A 4 5.37 6.64 -4.98
C ASN A 4 4.98 5.22 -5.44
N PRO A 5 4.44 5.07 -6.64
CA PRO A 5 4.15 3.76 -7.19
C PRO A 5 5.43 2.93 -7.20
N ILE A 6 5.31 1.67 -6.80
CA ILE A 6 6.42 0.71 -6.80
C ILE A 6 7.06 0.73 -8.20
N TYR A 7 8.33 1.08 -8.23
CA TYR A 7 9.15 1.15 -9.44
C TYR A 7 9.36 -0.27 -9.98
N ILE A 8 8.50 -0.69 -10.87
CA ILE A 8 8.73 -1.89 -11.67
C ILE A 8 9.49 -1.45 -12.91
N SER A 9 10.80 -1.71 -12.88
CA SER A 9 11.76 -1.83 -13.99
C SER A 9 11.39 -1.15 -15.31
N LYS A 10 12.13 -0.09 -15.61
CA LYS A 10 12.45 0.45 -16.95
C LYS A 10 11.60 -0.04 -18.13
N LYS A 11 10.46 0.56 -18.34
CA LYS A 11 9.93 0.87 -19.65
C LYS A 11 9.74 2.38 -19.73
N ASN A 12 10.28 2.97 -20.79
CA ASN A 12 10.41 4.39 -21.07
C ASN A 12 9.45 5.32 -20.32
N ASP A 13 10.01 6.31 -19.62
CA ASP A 13 9.29 7.30 -18.80
C ASP A 13 8.11 7.96 -19.52
N LEU A 14 8.19 8.10 -20.83
CA LEU A 14 7.14 8.64 -21.70
C LEU A 14 5.91 7.72 -21.83
N GLU A 15 6.08 6.39 -21.86
CA GLU A 15 4.95 5.45 -21.92
C GLU A 15 4.21 5.41 -20.58
N TYR A 16 4.94 5.60 -19.48
CA TYR A 16 4.35 5.65 -18.16
C TYR A 16 3.50 6.91 -17.96
N GLU A 17 3.99 8.07 -18.38
CA GLU A 17 3.22 9.31 -18.34
C GLU A 17 1.99 9.26 -19.25
N VAL A 18 2.10 8.71 -20.45
CA VAL A 18 0.94 8.56 -21.36
C VAL A 18 -0.08 7.56 -20.83
N MET A 19 0.35 6.48 -20.18
CA MET A 19 -0.57 5.55 -19.49
C MET A 19 -1.23 6.19 -18.26
N ALA A 20 -0.51 7.00 -17.50
CA ALA A 20 -1.05 7.75 -16.37
C ALA A 20 -2.13 8.74 -16.85
N ILE A 21 -1.86 9.49 -17.89
CA ILE A 21 -2.79 10.48 -18.48
C ILE A 21 -4.04 9.81 -19.09
N LYS A 22 -3.91 8.64 -19.72
CA LYS A 22 -5.04 7.90 -20.27
C LYS A 22 -5.94 7.24 -19.23
N ARG A 23 -5.43 6.94 -18.02
CA ARG A 23 -6.21 6.39 -16.90
C ARG A 23 -7.16 7.39 -16.27
N GLU A 24 -7.00 8.68 -16.54
CA GLU A 24 -7.48 9.76 -15.68
C GLU A 24 -8.92 10.22 -15.90
N LYS A 25 -9.64 9.82 -16.90
CA LYS A 25 -10.91 10.53 -17.16
C LYS A 25 -12.15 9.99 -16.45
N ASN A 26 -12.14 8.79 -15.82
CA ASN A 26 -13.36 8.29 -15.12
C ASN A 26 -13.16 7.20 -14.07
N LYS A 27 -11.96 6.91 -13.58
CA LYS A 27 -11.74 5.86 -12.57
C LYS A 27 -11.47 6.49 -11.21
N LYS A 28 -12.32 6.19 -10.22
CA LYS A 28 -12.05 6.52 -8.82
C LYS A 28 -10.73 5.89 -8.39
N ILE A 29 -9.85 6.70 -7.84
CA ILE A 29 -8.56 6.25 -7.30
C ILE A 29 -8.80 5.32 -6.13
N LYS A 30 -8.20 4.14 -6.16
CA LYS A 30 -8.27 3.14 -5.08
C LYS A 30 -7.03 3.23 -4.21
N VAL A 31 -7.22 3.54 -2.93
CA VAL A 31 -6.15 3.63 -1.94
C VAL A 31 -6.29 2.51 -0.94
N ALA A 32 -5.24 1.69 -0.82
CA ALA A 32 -5.15 0.62 0.17
C ALA A 32 -4.34 1.06 1.40
N PHE A 33 -4.65 0.43 2.53
CA PHE A 33 -3.91 0.58 3.79
C PHE A 33 -3.89 -0.76 4.52
N PRO A 34 -2.89 -1.01 5.37
CA PRO A 34 -2.72 -2.31 6.00
C PRO A 34 -3.76 -2.54 7.09
N HIS A 35 -3.99 -3.81 7.42
CA HIS A 35 -4.77 -4.17 8.59
C HIS A 35 -4.00 -3.85 9.88
N MET A 36 -4.48 -2.83 10.59
CA MET A 36 -3.95 -2.38 11.87
C MET A 36 -5.11 -2.21 12.86
N GLY A 37 -5.71 -3.31 13.29
CA GLY A 37 -6.89 -3.28 14.15
C GLY A 37 -8.09 -2.62 13.47
N THR A 38 -8.84 -1.81 14.20
CA THR A 38 -10.04 -1.12 13.70
C THR A 38 -9.75 0.16 12.89
N ILE A 39 -8.50 0.57 12.80
CA ILE A 39 -8.11 1.78 12.08
C ILE A 39 -8.48 1.70 10.59
N SER A 40 -8.49 0.52 10.01
CA SER A 40 -8.90 0.28 8.63
C SER A 40 -10.34 0.74 8.36
N ILE A 41 -11.24 0.58 9.33
CA ILE A 41 -12.65 1.02 9.22
C ILE A 41 -12.73 2.55 9.20
N ALA A 42 -12.00 3.20 10.12
CA ALA A 42 -11.97 4.66 10.22
C ALA A 42 -11.39 5.30 8.94
N TRP A 43 -10.29 4.74 8.42
CA TRP A 43 -9.67 5.20 7.18
C TRP A 43 -10.60 5.02 5.98
N ALA A 44 -11.26 3.87 5.88
CA ALA A 44 -12.22 3.63 4.81
C ALA A 44 -13.36 4.64 4.83
N ALA A 45 -13.89 4.97 5.99
CA ALA A 45 -14.94 5.97 6.14
C ALA A 45 -14.45 7.38 5.75
N GLY A 46 -13.26 7.77 6.20
CA GLY A 46 -12.65 9.07 5.88
C GLY A 46 -12.36 9.23 4.37
N LEU A 47 -11.77 8.23 3.73
CA LEU A 47 -11.44 8.26 2.31
C LEU A 47 -12.70 8.36 1.43
N ARG A 48 -13.76 7.62 1.78
CA ARG A 48 -15.06 7.71 1.06
C ARG A 48 -15.62 9.12 1.10
N LYS A 49 -15.49 9.79 2.25
CA LYS A 49 -16.02 11.13 2.43
C LYS A 49 -15.33 12.18 1.54
N ILE A 50 -14.07 11.98 1.22
CA ILE A 50 -13.29 12.86 0.32
C ILE A 50 -13.32 12.41 -1.14
N GLY A 51 -14.14 11.40 -1.48
CA GLY A 51 -14.31 10.91 -2.86
C GLY A 51 -13.26 9.92 -3.35
N VAL A 52 -12.39 9.43 -2.45
CA VAL A 52 -11.39 8.39 -2.74
C VAL A 52 -11.99 7.01 -2.41
N GLU A 53 -11.79 6.03 -3.28
CA GLU A 53 -12.24 4.66 -3.03
C GLU A 53 -11.25 3.91 -2.14
N PRO A 54 -11.63 3.54 -0.90
CA PRO A 54 -10.75 2.75 -0.04
C PRO A 54 -10.72 1.30 -0.52
N TYR A 55 -9.53 0.76 -0.67
CA TYR A 55 -9.32 -0.68 -0.87
C TYR A 55 -8.85 -1.30 0.45
N VAL A 56 -9.68 -2.14 1.02
CA VAL A 56 -9.32 -2.90 2.23
C VAL A 56 -8.78 -4.25 1.78
N PRO A 57 -7.48 -4.55 1.99
CA PRO A 57 -6.92 -5.83 1.60
C PRO A 57 -7.57 -6.99 2.39
N PRO A 58 -7.43 -8.23 1.92
CA PRO A 58 -7.89 -9.39 2.67
C PRO A 58 -7.29 -9.44 4.08
N TYR A 59 -7.97 -10.13 4.99
CA TYR A 59 -7.41 -10.35 6.33
C TYR A 59 -6.05 -11.05 6.24
N THR A 60 -5.15 -10.64 7.13
CA THR A 60 -3.81 -11.22 7.24
C THR A 60 -3.86 -12.74 7.36
N SER A 61 -3.15 -13.43 6.49
CA SER A 61 -3.14 -14.88 6.36
C SER A 61 -1.71 -15.42 6.20
N LYS A 62 -1.58 -16.73 6.09
CA LYS A 62 -0.28 -17.36 5.74
C LYS A 62 0.25 -16.89 4.39
N LYS A 63 -0.64 -16.59 3.45
CA LYS A 63 -0.29 -16.04 2.14
C LYS A 63 0.32 -14.64 2.29
N THR A 64 -0.30 -13.77 3.09
CA THR A 64 0.21 -12.44 3.42
C THR A 64 1.62 -12.50 3.99
N LEU A 65 1.82 -13.40 4.98
CA LEU A 65 3.14 -13.59 5.60
C LEU A 65 4.17 -14.11 4.59
N SER A 66 3.79 -15.04 3.72
CA SER A 66 4.67 -15.56 2.66
C SER A 66 5.13 -14.45 1.72
N TYR A 67 4.23 -13.60 1.27
CA TYR A 67 4.58 -12.44 0.44
C TYR A 67 5.54 -11.48 1.15
N GLY A 68 5.24 -11.13 2.39
CA GLY A 68 6.09 -10.24 3.17
C GLY A 68 7.48 -10.83 3.43
N THR A 69 7.55 -12.11 3.80
CA THR A 69 8.83 -12.79 4.06
C THR A 69 9.69 -12.90 2.81
N LYS A 70 9.09 -13.21 1.68
CA LYS A 70 9.80 -13.36 0.40
C LYS A 70 10.39 -12.05 -0.12
N ASN A 71 9.75 -10.92 0.20
CA ASN A 71 10.09 -9.60 -0.34
C ASN A 71 10.73 -8.67 0.70
N SER A 72 11.13 -9.18 1.87
CA SER A 72 11.77 -8.38 2.92
C SER A 72 13.04 -9.03 3.44
N PRO A 73 13.97 -8.24 4.02
CA PRO A 73 15.15 -8.79 4.68
C PRO A 73 14.78 -9.76 5.79
N GLU A 74 15.60 -10.81 5.97
CA GLU A 74 15.33 -11.87 6.96
C GLU A 74 15.27 -11.34 8.39
N ALA A 75 16.13 -10.38 8.73
CA ALA A 75 16.27 -9.82 10.08
C ALA A 75 15.23 -8.73 10.41
N ILE A 76 14.29 -8.40 9.51
CA ILE A 76 13.27 -7.38 9.79
C ILE A 76 12.16 -7.95 10.67
N CYS A 77 11.53 -7.06 11.45
CA CYS A 77 10.47 -7.46 12.38
C CYS A 77 9.22 -8.00 11.66
N LEU A 78 8.51 -8.89 12.34
CA LEU A 78 7.30 -9.54 11.81
C LEU A 78 6.20 -8.56 11.37
N PRO A 79 5.88 -7.49 12.11
CA PRO A 79 4.88 -6.52 11.66
C PRO A 79 5.18 -5.90 10.30
N TYR A 80 6.45 -5.61 10.01
CA TYR A 80 6.85 -5.12 8.69
C TYR A 80 6.49 -6.11 7.59
N LYS A 81 6.80 -7.39 7.79
CA LYS A 81 6.50 -8.46 6.83
C LYS A 81 5.00 -8.58 6.56
N LEU A 82 4.19 -8.47 7.59
CA LEU A 82 2.73 -8.53 7.45
C LEU A 82 2.18 -7.32 6.70
N ILE A 83 2.65 -6.11 7.00
CA ILE A 83 2.24 -4.88 6.32
C ILE A 83 2.65 -4.91 4.85
N LEU A 84 3.89 -5.29 4.56
CA LEU A 84 4.37 -5.45 3.19
C LEU A 84 3.53 -6.48 2.42
N GLY A 85 3.22 -7.61 3.03
CA GLY A 85 2.35 -8.64 2.44
C GLY A 85 0.94 -8.11 2.16
N ASN A 86 0.35 -7.35 3.08
CA ASN A 86 -0.95 -6.70 2.86
C ASN A 86 -0.92 -5.73 1.66
N PHE A 87 0.17 -4.98 1.51
CA PHE A 87 0.31 -4.06 0.38
C PHE A 87 0.47 -4.79 -0.95
N ILE A 88 1.25 -5.87 -0.98
CA ILE A 88 1.39 -6.71 -2.19
C ILE A 88 0.03 -7.28 -2.59
N GLU A 89 -0.72 -7.85 -1.65
CA GLU A 89 -2.06 -8.37 -1.90
C GLU A 89 -3.04 -7.29 -2.37
N ALA A 90 -2.92 -6.07 -1.83
CA ALA A 90 -3.75 -4.95 -2.25
C ALA A 90 -3.46 -4.51 -3.68
N ILE A 91 -2.19 -4.44 -4.05
CA ILE A 91 -1.77 -4.08 -5.42
C ILE A 91 -2.21 -5.16 -6.42
N GLU A 92 -2.02 -6.44 -6.10
CA GLU A 92 -2.54 -7.55 -6.91
C GLU A 92 -4.07 -7.49 -7.05
N GLY A 93 -4.77 -7.05 -5.99
CA GLY A 93 -6.21 -6.87 -5.99
C GLY A 93 -6.70 -5.60 -6.72
N GLY A 94 -5.79 -4.79 -7.26
CA GLY A 94 -6.12 -3.62 -8.08
C GLY A 94 -6.20 -2.30 -7.32
N ALA A 95 -5.50 -2.16 -6.21
CA ALA A 95 -5.27 -0.88 -5.58
C ALA A 95 -4.30 -0.04 -6.43
N ASP A 96 -4.61 1.24 -6.61
CA ASP A 96 -3.78 2.16 -7.38
C ASP A 96 -2.67 2.79 -6.51
N TYR A 97 -2.92 2.92 -5.20
CA TYR A 97 -1.99 3.47 -4.22
C TYR A 97 -2.04 2.70 -2.91
N VAL A 98 -0.95 2.75 -2.17
CA VAL A 98 -0.87 2.29 -0.79
C VAL A 98 -0.58 3.45 0.15
N ALA A 99 -1.19 3.46 1.32
CA ALA A 99 -1.00 4.48 2.32
C ALA A 99 -0.56 3.85 3.66
N MET A 100 0.43 4.45 4.28
CA MET A 100 0.95 4.05 5.59
C MET A 100 1.03 5.25 6.52
N ILE A 101 0.73 5.02 7.79
CA ILE A 101 0.94 6.02 8.83
C ILE A 101 2.42 6.04 9.18
N THR A 102 3.01 7.21 9.16
CA THR A 102 4.35 7.45 9.68
C THR A 102 4.26 8.27 10.97
N SER A 103 5.14 8.04 11.90
CA SER A 103 5.22 8.84 13.13
C SER A 103 6.67 8.98 13.57
N PRO A 104 7.06 10.14 14.14
CA PRO A 104 8.36 10.26 14.78
C PRO A 104 8.40 9.39 16.03
N GLY A 105 9.52 8.71 16.28
CA GLY A 105 9.69 7.90 17.46
C GLY A 105 10.76 6.82 17.30
N ILE A 106 11.06 6.14 18.37
CA ILE A 106 12.05 5.05 18.41
C ILE A 106 11.55 3.73 17.81
N CYS A 107 10.25 3.60 17.61
CA CYS A 107 9.65 2.41 17.01
C CYS A 107 9.80 2.46 15.48
N ARG A 108 10.36 1.40 14.92
CA ARG A 108 10.55 1.27 13.45
C ARG A 108 9.22 1.31 12.68
N LEU A 109 8.08 1.08 13.31
CA LEU A 109 6.77 1.18 12.69
C LEU A 109 6.56 2.56 12.05
N GLY A 110 7.06 3.62 12.68
CA GLY A 110 6.99 4.98 12.14
C GLY A 110 7.72 5.18 10.83
N GLU A 111 8.74 4.36 10.56
CA GLU A 111 9.58 4.45 9.37
C GLU A 111 9.15 3.49 8.23
N TYR A 112 8.14 2.65 8.44
CA TYR A 112 7.74 1.68 7.43
C TYR A 112 7.28 2.34 6.12
N GLY A 113 6.62 3.49 6.23
CA GLY A 113 6.19 4.24 5.06
C GLY A 113 7.32 4.79 4.19
N ASN A 114 8.53 4.87 4.73
CA ASN A 114 9.73 5.31 3.99
C ASN A 114 10.52 4.14 3.38
N ASN A 115 10.23 2.90 3.82
CA ASN A 115 10.99 1.69 3.48
C ASN A 115 10.18 0.67 2.65
N ILE A 116 8.89 0.88 2.48
CA ILE A 116 7.98 0.11 1.65
C ILE A 116 7.67 0.90 0.38
#